data_a69019d1f5b2f17a4077fb14055541ac
#
_entry.id   a69019d1f5b2f17a4077fb14055541ac
#
_cell.length_a   1.000
_cell.length_b   1.000
_cell.length_c   1.000
_cell.angle_alpha   90.00
_cell.angle_beta   90.00
_cell.angle_gamma   90.00
#
_symmetry.space_group_name_H-M   'P 1'
#
loop_
_entity.id
_entity.type
_entity.pdbx_description
1 polymer ?
#
loop_
_entity_poly.entity_id
_entity_poly.type
_entity_poly.pdbx_seq_one_letter_code
_entity_poly.pdbx_strand_id
1 'polypeptide(L)'
;SIYGAAYFGLSPDLSRAVFSVGGNPYSMMFSRSNNFAPFFTMFEQKFDDHRDITLITSALLQQLWDVSEGGGYWRDFNQSPPEGYPEKHMLSQVGIGDAQVTTLSAQMQARNFGAKLVSPAARPVFGQGDRI
;
A
#
# COMPACT_ATOMS: atom_id res chain seq x y z
N SER A 1 4.80 9.79 1.49
CA SER A 1 3.92 8.66 1.84
C SER A 1 4.52 7.26 1.66
N ILE A 2 5.74 7.13 1.08
CA ILE A 2 6.39 5.83 0.89
C ILE A 2 6.60 5.12 2.22
N TYR A 3 7.28 5.74 3.18
CA TYR A 3 7.53 5.18 4.51
C TYR A 3 6.48 5.58 5.56
N GLY A 4 5.54 6.44 5.21
CA GLY A 4 4.61 7.02 6.18
C GLY A 4 3.77 5.98 6.91
N ALA A 5 3.31 4.96 6.20
CA ALA A 5 2.49 3.91 6.80
C ALA A 5 3.30 3.00 7.75
N ALA A 6 4.53 2.63 7.37
CA ALA A 6 5.44 1.88 8.24
C ALA A 6 5.80 2.70 9.50
N TYR A 7 6.17 3.97 9.31
CA TYR A 7 6.46 4.87 10.43
C TYR A 7 5.26 5.03 11.37
N PHE A 8 4.06 5.20 10.81
CA PHE A 8 2.84 5.31 11.63
C PHE A 8 2.57 4.04 12.44
N GLY A 9 2.75 2.87 11.83
CA GLY A 9 2.61 1.59 12.53
C GLY A 9 3.57 1.43 13.70
N LEU A 10 4.83 1.83 13.49
CA LEU A 10 5.91 1.67 14.46
C LEU A 10 6.00 2.80 15.50
N SER A 11 5.31 3.92 15.33
CA SER A 11 5.41 5.05 16.25
C SER A 11 4.50 4.89 17.47
N PRO A 12 5.02 4.91 18.70
CA PRO A 12 4.20 4.91 19.90
C PRO A 12 3.46 6.25 20.15
N ASP A 13 3.90 7.32 19.51
CA ASP A 13 3.41 8.67 19.78
C ASP A 13 2.26 9.11 18.86
N LEU A 14 2.07 8.41 17.74
CA LEU A 14 1.09 8.76 16.73
C LEU A 14 -0.16 7.91 16.84
N SER A 15 -1.30 8.53 17.08
CA SER A 15 -2.62 7.87 17.09
C SER A 15 -3.43 8.14 15.82
N ARG A 16 -3.09 9.17 15.04
CA ARG A 16 -3.85 9.56 13.83
C ARG A 16 -2.92 9.92 12.69
N ALA A 17 -3.29 9.52 11.46
CA ALA A 17 -2.55 9.87 10.24
C ALA A 17 -3.49 10.11 9.05
N VAL A 18 -3.04 10.95 8.13
CA VAL A 18 -3.64 11.09 6.80
C VAL A 18 -2.62 10.61 5.77
N PHE A 19 -2.97 9.59 5.02
CA PHE A 19 -2.17 9.09 3.90
C PHE A 19 -2.73 9.65 2.60
N SER A 20 -2.09 10.68 2.10
CA SER A 20 -2.40 11.23 0.80
C SER A 20 -1.58 10.52 -0.26
N VAL A 21 -2.27 9.86 -1.18
CA VAL A 21 -1.71 9.04 -2.27
C VAL A 21 -0.65 8.02 -1.81
N GLY A 22 -0.91 7.36 -0.69
CA GLY A 22 -0.14 6.20 -0.24
C GLY A 22 -0.63 4.91 -0.90
N GLY A 23 0.22 3.89 -0.95
CA GLY A 23 -0.17 2.58 -1.50
C GLY A 23 0.84 1.49 -1.20
N ASN A 24 0.37 0.26 -1.19
CA ASN A 24 1.14 -0.98 -1.13
C ASN A 24 0.38 -2.10 -1.88
N PRO A 25 0.99 -3.23 -2.19
CA PRO A 25 2.42 -3.53 -2.11
C PRO A 25 3.21 -2.90 -3.28
N TYR A 26 4.52 -2.73 -3.10
CA TYR A 26 5.39 -2.18 -4.14
C TYR A 26 5.49 -3.08 -5.37
N SER A 27 5.43 -4.39 -5.19
CA SER A 27 5.39 -5.35 -6.29
C SER A 27 4.25 -5.07 -7.28
N MET A 28 3.09 -4.63 -6.78
CA MET A 28 1.98 -4.25 -7.63
C MET A 28 2.19 -2.91 -8.35
N MET A 29 2.94 -2.00 -7.74
CA MET A 29 3.31 -0.74 -8.37
C MET A 29 4.42 -0.91 -9.42
N PHE A 30 5.25 -1.95 -9.30
CA PHE A 30 6.43 -2.15 -10.13
C PHE A 30 6.15 -2.08 -11.63
N SER A 31 5.07 -2.71 -12.08
CA SER A 31 4.65 -2.70 -13.51
C SER A 31 3.64 -1.59 -13.86
N ARG A 32 3.24 -0.75 -12.92
CA ARG A 32 2.14 0.21 -13.10
C ARG A 32 2.49 1.65 -12.78
N SER A 33 3.59 1.88 -12.09
CA SER A 33 4.02 3.20 -11.65
C SER A 33 5.07 3.78 -12.58
N ASN A 34 4.90 5.02 -12.99
CA ASN A 34 5.91 5.74 -13.77
C ASN A 34 7.25 5.85 -13.02
N ASN A 35 7.24 5.83 -11.70
CA ASN A 35 8.46 5.87 -10.90
C ASN A 35 9.28 4.57 -11.02
N PHE A 36 8.62 3.45 -11.26
CA PHE A 36 9.28 2.15 -11.43
C PHE A 36 9.59 1.81 -12.89
N ALA A 37 9.08 2.57 -13.85
CA ALA A 37 9.26 2.27 -15.29
C ALA A 37 10.73 2.02 -15.70
N PRO A 38 11.74 2.80 -15.27
CA PRO A 38 13.12 2.51 -15.62
C PRO A 38 13.61 1.14 -15.11
N PHE A 39 13.21 0.78 -13.89
CA PHE A 39 13.56 -0.52 -13.30
C PHE A 39 12.81 -1.66 -13.98
N PHE A 40 11.54 -1.46 -14.31
CA PHE A 40 10.75 -2.45 -15.03
C PHE A 40 11.36 -2.77 -16.39
N THR A 41 11.80 -1.75 -17.14
CA THR A 41 12.50 -1.95 -18.42
C THR A 41 13.79 -2.76 -18.28
N MET A 42 14.53 -2.63 -17.17
CA MET A 42 15.71 -3.49 -16.93
C MET A 42 15.33 -4.97 -16.77
N PHE A 43 14.19 -5.26 -16.17
CA PHE A 43 13.66 -6.61 -16.06
C PHE A 43 13.20 -7.15 -17.42
N GLU A 44 12.52 -6.34 -18.23
CA GLU A 44 12.11 -6.72 -19.59
C GLU A 44 13.31 -7.10 -20.48
N GLN A 45 14.48 -6.54 -20.24
CA GLN A 45 15.71 -6.92 -20.94
C GLN A 45 16.28 -8.29 -20.51
N LYS A 46 15.83 -8.84 -19.38
CA LYS A 46 16.34 -10.09 -18.80
C LYS A 46 15.34 -11.22 -18.83
N PHE A 47 14.07 -10.92 -18.88
CA PHE A 47 12.97 -11.88 -18.84
C PHE A 47 12.04 -11.61 -20.01
N ASP A 48 11.84 -12.61 -20.85
CA ASP A 48 11.00 -12.49 -22.04
C ASP A 48 9.50 -12.47 -21.70
N ASP A 49 9.12 -13.01 -20.54
CA ASP A 49 7.73 -13.10 -20.11
C ASP A 49 7.45 -12.18 -18.91
N HIS A 50 6.47 -11.28 -19.06
CA HIS A 50 5.96 -10.41 -17.98
C HIS A 50 5.43 -11.20 -16.79
N ARG A 51 5.03 -12.46 -17.00
CA ARG A 51 4.63 -13.35 -15.92
C ARG A 51 5.80 -13.67 -14.98
N ASP A 52 6.98 -13.93 -15.54
CA ASP A 52 8.18 -14.18 -14.75
C ASP A 52 8.60 -12.95 -13.96
N ILE A 53 8.53 -11.77 -14.58
CA ILE A 53 8.76 -10.50 -13.87
C ILE A 53 7.78 -10.35 -12.70
N THR A 54 6.50 -10.62 -12.93
CA THR A 54 5.48 -10.54 -11.89
C THR A 54 5.74 -11.52 -10.76
N LEU A 55 6.13 -12.76 -11.06
CA LEU A 55 6.45 -13.76 -10.04
C LEU A 55 7.68 -13.36 -9.22
N ILE A 56 8.74 -12.91 -9.86
CA ILE A 56 9.96 -12.47 -9.17
C ILE A 56 9.67 -11.26 -8.28
N THR A 57 8.96 -10.27 -8.77
CA THR A 57 8.66 -9.07 -8.01
C THR A 57 7.70 -9.32 -6.85
N SER A 58 6.67 -10.15 -7.03
CA SER A 58 5.67 -10.43 -5.99
C SER A 58 6.12 -11.49 -4.98
N ALA A 59 6.93 -12.47 -5.36
CA ALA A 59 7.33 -13.57 -4.48
C ALA A 59 8.69 -13.35 -3.83
N LEU A 60 9.63 -12.69 -4.49
CA LEU A 60 10.99 -12.50 -3.99
C LEU A 60 11.25 -11.05 -3.56
N LEU A 61 11.07 -10.10 -4.46
CA LEU A 61 11.39 -8.70 -4.15
C LEU A 61 10.42 -8.10 -3.13
N GLN A 62 9.16 -8.54 -3.12
CA GLN A 62 8.19 -8.07 -2.14
C GLN A 62 8.66 -8.32 -0.69
N GLN A 63 9.29 -9.45 -0.42
CA GLN A 63 9.82 -9.76 0.91
C GLN A 63 10.89 -8.75 1.37
N LEU A 64 11.66 -8.20 0.44
CA LEU A 64 12.63 -7.14 0.74
C LEU A 64 11.95 -5.79 0.94
N TRP A 65 10.84 -5.54 0.28
CA TRP A 65 10.07 -4.30 0.43
C TRP A 65 9.17 -4.29 1.67
N ASP A 66 8.74 -5.44 2.15
CA ASP A 66 7.84 -5.56 3.31
C ASP A 66 8.38 -4.85 4.56
N VAL A 67 9.70 -4.77 4.72
CA VAL A 67 10.34 -4.07 5.84
C VAL A 67 10.30 -2.54 5.70
N SER A 68 9.95 -2.01 4.54
CA SER A 68 9.96 -0.57 4.25
C SER A 68 8.59 -0.02 3.86
N GLU A 69 7.61 -0.87 3.61
CA GLU A 69 6.26 -0.44 3.23
C GLU A 69 5.21 -0.72 4.31
N GLY A 70 4.08 -0.03 4.22
CA GLY A 70 3.00 -0.18 5.20
C GLY A 70 2.37 -1.59 5.24
N GLY A 71 2.47 -2.34 4.15
CA GLY A 71 1.95 -3.70 4.06
C GLY A 71 2.55 -4.66 5.07
N GLY A 72 3.83 -4.51 5.39
CA GLY A 72 4.52 -5.33 6.39
C GLY A 72 4.05 -5.09 7.83
N TYR A 73 3.40 -3.95 8.09
CA TYR A 73 3.04 -3.51 9.45
C TYR A 73 1.51 -3.44 9.70
N TRP A 74 0.68 -3.90 8.76
CA TRP A 74 -0.78 -3.81 8.89
C TRP A 74 -1.33 -4.54 10.12
N ARG A 75 -0.68 -5.62 10.53
CA ARG A 75 -1.05 -6.39 11.71
C ARG A 75 -0.91 -5.57 12.99
N ASP A 76 0.15 -4.83 13.11
CA ASP A 76 0.45 -3.99 14.27
C ASP A 76 -0.50 -2.79 14.37
N PHE A 77 -1.12 -2.44 13.25
CA PHE A 77 -2.17 -1.42 13.23
C PHE A 77 -3.48 -1.90 13.83
N ASN A 78 -3.96 -3.08 13.39
CA ASN A 78 -5.36 -3.45 13.53
C ASN A 78 -5.59 -4.67 14.42
N GLN A 79 -4.61 -5.57 14.53
CA GLN A 79 -4.85 -6.87 15.16
C GLN A 79 -4.08 -7.08 16.46
N SER A 80 -2.90 -6.58 16.56
CA SER A 80 -2.01 -6.80 17.70
C SER A 80 -1.06 -5.64 17.88
N PRO A 81 -1.55 -4.43 18.20
CA PRO A 81 -0.66 -3.31 18.50
C PRO A 81 0.26 -3.69 19.65
N PRO A 82 1.54 -3.30 19.62
CA PRO A 82 2.45 -3.52 20.75
C PRO A 82 1.90 -2.88 22.03
N GLU A 83 2.25 -3.47 23.17
CA GLU A 83 1.82 -2.94 24.47
C GLU A 83 2.27 -1.47 24.65
N GLY A 84 1.37 -0.62 25.11
CA GLY A 84 1.61 0.81 25.30
C GLY A 84 1.43 1.66 24.05
N TYR A 85 1.13 1.05 22.89
CA TYR A 85 0.83 1.82 21.67
C TYR A 85 -0.61 2.33 21.68
N PRO A 86 -0.87 3.55 21.18
CA PRO A 86 -2.23 4.06 21.06
C PRO A 86 -3.01 3.33 19.97
N GLU A 87 -4.32 3.31 20.10
CA GLU A 87 -5.20 2.93 18.98
C GLU A 87 -4.94 3.83 17.78
N LYS A 88 -4.81 3.22 16.60
CA LYS A 88 -4.43 3.91 15.36
C LYS A 88 -5.65 4.18 14.48
N HIS A 89 -5.80 5.43 14.08
CA HIS A 89 -6.83 5.86 13.15
C HIS A 89 -6.20 6.49 11.91
N MET A 90 -6.67 6.10 10.73
CA MET A 90 -6.13 6.64 9.48
C MET A 90 -7.22 7.16 8.56
N LEU A 91 -6.90 8.20 7.81
CA LEU A 91 -7.63 8.63 6.64
C LEU A 91 -6.79 8.37 5.39
N SER A 92 -7.33 7.61 4.43
CA SER A 92 -6.68 7.40 3.14
C SER A 92 -7.33 8.29 2.07
N GLN A 93 -6.52 9.10 1.43
CA GLN A 93 -6.92 9.90 0.27
C GLN A 93 -6.32 9.25 -0.97
N VAL A 94 -7.16 8.75 -1.86
CA VAL A 94 -6.75 7.97 -3.03
C VAL A 94 -6.85 8.83 -4.28
N GLY A 95 -5.75 8.97 -5.01
CA GLY A 95 -5.73 9.58 -6.34
C GLY A 95 -6.32 8.63 -7.38
N ILE A 96 -7.46 9.01 -7.98
CA ILE A 96 -8.03 8.24 -9.10
C ILE A 96 -7.24 8.54 -10.36
N GLY A 97 -6.64 7.50 -10.96
CA GLY A 97 -5.80 7.65 -12.15
C GLY A 97 -4.40 8.17 -11.86
N ASP A 98 -3.94 8.12 -10.61
CA ASP A 98 -2.56 8.46 -10.26
C ASP A 98 -1.57 7.54 -10.98
N ALA A 99 -0.63 8.15 -11.70
CA ALA A 99 0.38 7.44 -12.50
C ALA A 99 1.62 7.03 -11.68
N GLN A 100 1.76 7.52 -10.46
CA GLN A 100 2.87 7.21 -9.56
C GLN A 100 2.47 6.18 -8.51
N VAL A 101 1.40 6.47 -7.74
CA VAL A 101 0.83 5.51 -6.80
C VAL A 101 -0.52 5.05 -7.31
N THR A 102 -0.55 3.88 -7.89
CA THR A 102 -1.75 3.41 -8.58
C THR A 102 -2.95 3.34 -7.64
N THR A 103 -4.11 3.70 -8.14
CA THR A 103 -5.38 3.63 -7.40
C THR A 103 -5.59 2.26 -6.74
N LEU A 104 -5.18 1.19 -7.42
CA LEU A 104 -5.31 -0.18 -6.90
C LEU A 104 -4.43 -0.40 -5.66
N SER A 105 -3.17 0.05 -5.68
CA SER A 105 -2.26 -0.06 -4.53
C SER A 105 -2.77 0.75 -3.33
N ALA A 106 -3.31 1.94 -3.57
CA ALA A 106 -3.92 2.75 -2.53
C ALA A 106 -5.16 2.08 -1.92
N GLN A 107 -6.00 1.45 -2.73
CA GLN A 107 -7.15 0.68 -2.25
C GLN A 107 -6.75 -0.58 -1.49
N MET A 108 -5.67 -1.24 -1.88
CA MET A 108 -5.13 -2.38 -1.12
C MET A 108 -4.59 -1.94 0.23
N GLN A 109 -3.86 -0.83 0.28
CA GLN A 109 -3.41 -0.25 1.55
C GLN A 109 -4.60 0.06 2.46
N ALA A 110 -5.63 0.73 1.95
CA ALA A 110 -6.82 1.06 2.72
C ALA A 110 -7.51 -0.20 3.29
N ARG A 111 -7.62 -1.27 2.49
CA ARG A 111 -8.17 -2.56 2.97
C ARG A 111 -7.30 -3.22 4.03
N ASN A 112 -5.99 -3.25 3.83
CA ASN A 112 -5.06 -3.83 4.79
C ASN A 112 -5.18 -3.16 6.15
N PHE A 113 -5.42 -1.87 6.17
CA PHE A 113 -5.58 -1.10 7.41
C PHE A 113 -7.02 -1.05 7.93
N GLY A 114 -7.95 -1.77 7.31
CA GLY A 114 -9.34 -1.83 7.74
C GLY A 114 -10.10 -0.51 7.56
N ALA A 115 -9.63 0.36 6.66
CA ALA A 115 -10.30 1.63 6.41
C ALA A 115 -11.69 1.41 5.82
N LYS A 116 -12.68 2.15 6.33
CA LYS A 116 -14.04 2.16 5.82
C LYS A 116 -14.19 3.17 4.69
N LEU A 117 -15.09 2.88 3.76
CA LEU A 117 -15.36 3.78 2.65
C LEU A 117 -16.30 4.91 3.09
N VAL A 118 -15.88 6.15 2.87
CA VAL A 118 -16.72 7.33 3.16
C VAL A 118 -17.90 7.39 2.18
N SER A 119 -19.09 7.68 2.65
CA SER A 119 -20.32 7.82 1.85
C SER A 119 -20.70 9.30 1.66
N PRO A 120 -21.07 9.76 0.44
CA PRO A 120 -21.08 9.00 -0.81
C PRO A 120 -19.67 8.79 -1.38
N ALA A 121 -19.39 7.59 -1.85
CA ALA A 121 -18.12 7.30 -2.50
C ALA A 121 -18.08 7.85 -3.93
N ALA A 122 -16.91 8.36 -4.36
CA ALA A 122 -16.72 8.85 -5.72
C ALA A 122 -16.89 7.74 -6.78
N ARG A 123 -16.62 6.49 -6.39
CA ARG A 123 -16.87 5.29 -7.21
C ARG A 123 -16.94 4.05 -6.30
N PRO A 124 -17.52 2.93 -6.80
CA PRO A 124 -17.43 1.66 -6.11
C PRO A 124 -15.96 1.22 -5.90
N VAL A 125 -15.67 0.68 -4.72
CA VAL A 125 -14.35 0.12 -4.39
C VAL A 125 -14.53 -1.34 -4.01
N PHE A 126 -13.89 -2.23 -4.77
CA PHE A 126 -13.99 -3.67 -4.53
C PHE A 126 -13.38 -4.05 -3.18
N GLY A 127 -14.07 -4.88 -2.43
CA GLY A 127 -13.60 -5.40 -1.14
C GLY A 127 -13.63 -4.39 0.02
N GLN A 128 -14.26 -3.22 -0.16
CA GLN A 128 -14.61 -2.31 0.93
C GLN A 128 -16.13 -2.24 1.04
N GLY A 129 -16.69 -3.05 1.92
CA GLY A 129 -18.14 -3.19 2.08
C GLY A 129 -18.76 -2.18 3.03
N ASP A 130 -18.09 -1.88 4.13
CA ASP A 130 -18.60 -1.00 5.16
C ASP A 130 -18.40 0.47 4.80
N ARG A 131 -19.50 1.24 4.87
CA ARG A 131 -19.51 2.68 4.64
C ARG A 131 -19.79 3.41 5.94
N ILE A 132 -19.22 4.59 6.09
CA ILE A 132 -19.49 5.53 7.19
C ILE A 132 -20.00 6.84 6.65
#